data_6d56d8b0f95aa64a22077d7d035f56d8
#
_entry.id   6d56d8b0f95aa64a22077d7d035f56d8
#
_cell.length_a   1.000
_cell.length_b   1.000
_cell.length_c   1.000
_cell.angle_alpha   90.00
_cell.angle_beta   90.00
_cell.angle_gamma   90.00
#
_symmetry.space_group_name_H-M   'P 1'
#
loop_
_entity.id
_entity.type
_entity.pdbx_description
1 polymer ?
#
loop_
_entity_poly.entity_id
_entity_poly.type
_entity_poly.pdbx_seq_one_letter_code
_entity_poly.pdbx_strand_id
1 'polypeptide(L)'
;MSRKRIIVICPGRGSYTRDTINYLQQNGNVAKKHINWMDSQRKKKGRPSLIELDSQDFRSKTHMIGENASALIYACSLADFMNIDTNKFEVVSILGNSMGWYTSLVLSGAIKLDDGFHLIDTMGSMMRNKIIGAQLIYPIFNESWQIDQKIYEMVLSKIRQAGAYISIRLGGYIVVGGKKEALRVLSNKLPIKEKYPLIIPYHGAFHTPLLESISKSIIEIIDPSIFD
;
A
#
# COMPACT_ATOMS: atom_id res chain seq x y z
N MET A 1 23.99 9.76 -26.17
CA MET A 1 22.50 9.86 -26.30
C MET A 1 21.94 10.44 -25.03
N SER A 2 20.91 11.29 -25.09
CA SER A 2 20.24 11.78 -23.88
C SER A 2 19.50 10.63 -23.20
N ARG A 3 19.56 10.56 -21.85
CA ARG A 3 18.79 9.56 -21.06
C ARG A 3 17.30 9.83 -21.21
N LYS A 4 16.51 8.77 -21.22
CA LYS A 4 15.05 8.89 -21.19
C LYS A 4 14.59 9.30 -19.80
N ARG A 5 13.76 10.33 -19.71
CA ARG A 5 13.18 10.78 -18.44
C ARG A 5 12.04 9.85 -18.03
N ILE A 6 12.07 9.41 -16.76
CA ILE A 6 11.06 8.51 -16.20
C ILE A 6 10.53 9.02 -14.86
N ILE A 7 9.30 8.65 -14.54
CA ILE A 7 8.68 8.83 -13.23
C ILE A 7 8.58 7.46 -12.57
N VAL A 8 9.00 7.36 -11.32
CA VAL A 8 8.83 6.15 -10.50
C VAL A 8 7.55 6.30 -9.68
N ILE A 9 6.70 5.27 -9.70
CA ILE A 9 5.45 5.24 -8.94
C ILE A 9 5.52 4.09 -7.94
N CYS A 10 5.60 4.43 -6.64
CA CYS A 10 5.64 3.46 -5.55
C CYS A 10 4.21 3.00 -5.20
N PRO A 11 3.93 1.70 -5.22
CA PRO A 11 2.59 1.19 -5.01
C PRO A 11 2.17 1.21 -3.53
N GLY A 12 0.87 1.21 -3.31
CA GLY A 12 0.26 1.01 -1.99
C GLY A 12 0.13 -0.47 -1.63
N ARG A 13 -0.45 -0.74 -0.44
CA ARG A 13 -0.78 -2.10 -0.01
C ARG A 13 -1.76 -2.75 -0.99
N GLY A 14 -1.59 -4.07 -1.19
CA GLY A 14 -2.39 -4.85 -2.14
C GLY A 14 -1.70 -5.08 -3.49
N SER A 15 -0.53 -4.49 -3.73
CA SER A 15 0.25 -4.72 -4.95
C SER A 15 1.07 -6.02 -4.93
N TYR A 16 1.37 -6.59 -3.74
CA TYR A 16 1.96 -7.92 -3.65
C TYR A 16 0.83 -8.98 -3.73
N THR A 17 0.85 -9.76 -4.80
CA THR A 17 -0.21 -10.71 -5.14
C THR A 17 0.37 -12.11 -5.38
N ARG A 18 -0.48 -13.05 -5.79
CA ARG A 18 -0.05 -14.39 -6.18
C ARG A 18 0.98 -14.36 -7.32
N ASP A 19 0.84 -13.43 -8.24
CA ASP A 19 1.73 -13.31 -9.40
C ASP A 19 3.09 -12.68 -9.05
N THR A 20 3.23 -12.17 -7.81
CA THR A 20 4.46 -11.55 -7.30
C THR A 20 5.35 -12.52 -6.50
N ILE A 21 4.89 -13.76 -6.28
CA ILE A 21 5.68 -14.79 -5.58
C ILE A 21 7.01 -15.05 -6.31
N ASN A 22 8.08 -15.26 -5.55
CA ASN A 22 9.46 -15.41 -6.00
C ASN A 22 10.09 -14.15 -6.64
N TYR A 23 9.44 -12.99 -6.49
CA TYR A 23 9.93 -11.74 -7.09
C TYR A 23 11.31 -11.34 -6.56
N LEU A 24 11.54 -11.45 -5.25
CA LEU A 24 12.83 -11.12 -4.64
C LEU A 24 13.93 -12.10 -5.04
N GLN A 25 13.61 -13.37 -5.30
CA GLN A 25 14.58 -14.33 -5.83
C GLN A 25 15.03 -13.96 -7.24
N GLN A 26 14.12 -13.47 -8.07
CA GLN A 26 14.39 -13.13 -9.46
C GLN A 26 15.05 -11.75 -9.61
N ASN A 27 14.59 -10.76 -8.86
CA ASN A 27 14.93 -9.35 -9.05
C ASN A 27 15.69 -8.72 -7.86
N GLY A 28 15.73 -9.39 -6.70
CA GLY A 28 16.25 -8.82 -5.46
C GLY A 28 17.77 -8.81 -5.31
N ASN A 29 18.54 -9.38 -6.25
CA ASN A 29 19.98 -9.54 -6.09
C ASN A 29 20.72 -8.21 -5.89
N VAL A 30 20.33 -7.14 -6.59
CA VAL A 30 20.92 -5.79 -6.44
C VAL A 30 20.67 -5.20 -5.05
N ALA A 31 19.56 -5.54 -4.42
CA ALA A 31 19.16 -5.09 -3.09
C ALA A 31 19.48 -6.12 -1.97
N LYS A 32 20.19 -7.20 -2.27
CA LYS A 32 20.42 -8.34 -1.37
C LYS A 32 20.95 -7.94 0.01
N LYS A 33 21.90 -7.00 0.07
CA LYS A 33 22.45 -6.50 1.34
C LYS A 33 21.35 -5.88 2.22
N HIS A 34 20.49 -5.06 1.62
CA HIS A 34 19.39 -4.39 2.32
C HIS A 34 18.30 -5.38 2.72
N ILE A 35 17.93 -6.32 1.84
CA ILE A 35 16.94 -7.37 2.14
C ILE A 35 17.43 -8.23 3.31
N ASN A 36 18.68 -8.66 3.33
CA ASN A 36 19.26 -9.43 4.44
C ASN A 36 19.26 -8.63 5.76
N TRP A 37 19.53 -7.34 5.69
CA TRP A 37 19.45 -6.46 6.86
C TRP A 37 18.00 -6.36 7.37
N MET A 38 17.02 -6.13 6.48
CA MET A 38 15.59 -6.12 6.83
C MET A 38 15.17 -7.43 7.49
N ASP A 39 15.61 -8.58 6.95
CA ASP A 39 15.34 -9.89 7.52
C ASP A 39 15.93 -10.05 8.92
N SER A 40 17.14 -9.53 9.15
CA SER A 40 17.72 -9.51 10.50
C SER A 40 16.88 -8.72 11.50
N GLN A 41 16.32 -7.57 11.09
CA GLN A 41 15.42 -6.77 11.94
C GLN A 41 14.09 -7.49 12.18
N ARG A 42 13.53 -8.12 11.15
CA ARG A 42 12.29 -8.94 11.27
C ARG A 42 12.48 -10.12 12.22
N LYS A 43 13.60 -10.83 12.10
CA LYS A 43 13.95 -11.94 12.99
C LYS A 43 14.03 -11.52 14.47
N LYS A 44 14.64 -10.35 14.76
CA LYS A 44 14.66 -9.79 16.13
C LYS A 44 13.26 -9.56 16.71
N LYS A 45 12.26 -9.32 15.85
CA LYS A 45 10.85 -9.14 16.22
C LYS A 45 10.03 -10.43 16.14
N GLY A 46 10.65 -11.59 15.94
CA GLY A 46 9.98 -12.90 15.80
C GLY A 46 9.07 -12.98 14.55
N ARG A 47 9.42 -12.28 13.48
CA ARG A 47 8.66 -12.28 12.22
C ARG A 47 9.34 -13.13 11.16
N PRO A 48 8.57 -13.71 10.20
CA PRO A 48 9.15 -14.45 9.08
C PRO A 48 10.05 -13.55 8.22
N SER A 49 11.08 -14.11 7.61
CA SER A 49 11.93 -13.36 6.67
C SER A 49 11.16 -13.01 5.40
N LEU A 50 11.61 -11.96 4.70
CA LEU A 50 11.02 -11.54 3.43
C LEU A 50 11.27 -12.60 2.34
N ILE A 51 12.45 -13.22 2.37
CA ILE A 51 12.81 -14.30 1.43
C ILE A 51 11.93 -15.52 1.64
N GLU A 52 11.69 -15.92 2.90
CA GLU A 52 10.77 -17.03 3.21
C GLU A 52 9.33 -16.70 2.76
N LEU A 53 8.85 -15.50 3.05
CA LEU A 53 7.53 -15.07 2.62
C LEU A 53 7.41 -15.05 1.08
N ASP A 54 8.41 -14.52 0.39
CA ASP A 54 8.42 -14.41 -1.07
C ASP A 54 8.47 -15.78 -1.76
N SER A 55 9.10 -16.78 -1.13
CA SER A 55 9.25 -18.15 -1.68
C SER A 55 8.11 -19.11 -1.37
N GLN A 56 7.18 -18.74 -0.47
CA GLN A 56 6.05 -19.57 -0.10
C GLN A 56 4.85 -19.38 -1.03
N ASP A 57 3.99 -20.39 -1.12
CA ASP A 57 2.70 -20.25 -1.79
C ASP A 57 1.90 -19.07 -1.24
N PHE A 58 1.32 -18.28 -2.12
CA PHE A 58 0.52 -17.13 -1.73
C PHE A 58 -0.67 -17.52 -0.86
N ARG A 59 -0.71 -16.96 0.34
CA ARG A 59 -1.84 -17.09 1.28
C ARG A 59 -2.23 -15.71 1.77
N SER A 60 -3.46 -15.29 1.47
CA SER A 60 -3.95 -13.96 1.87
C SER A 60 -3.77 -13.67 3.36
N LYS A 61 -4.04 -14.65 4.23
CA LYS A 61 -3.86 -14.53 5.68
C LYS A 61 -2.41 -14.34 6.14
N THR A 62 -1.44 -14.57 5.27
CA THR A 62 -0.01 -14.41 5.55
C THR A 62 0.54 -13.20 4.81
N HIS A 63 0.32 -13.12 3.49
CA HIS A 63 0.96 -12.13 2.64
C HIS A 63 0.25 -10.76 2.63
N MET A 64 -1.07 -10.72 2.91
CA MET A 64 -1.82 -9.46 2.88
C MET A 64 -1.94 -8.77 4.25
N ILE A 65 -1.53 -9.40 5.35
CA ILE A 65 -1.50 -8.73 6.66
C ILE A 65 -0.48 -7.59 6.64
N GLY A 66 -0.80 -6.49 7.36
CA GLY A 66 -0.06 -5.24 7.27
C GLY A 66 1.45 -5.36 7.44
N GLU A 67 1.88 -6.09 8.46
CA GLU A 67 3.29 -6.27 8.82
C GLU A 67 4.10 -7.06 7.78
N ASN A 68 3.46 -7.94 7.00
CA ASN A 68 4.13 -8.70 5.96
C ASN A 68 4.02 -8.01 4.59
N ALA A 69 2.80 -7.60 4.23
CA ALA A 69 2.55 -6.91 2.96
C ALA A 69 3.41 -5.66 2.80
N SER A 70 3.47 -4.81 3.84
CA SER A 70 4.21 -3.55 3.78
C SER A 70 5.70 -3.77 3.55
N ALA A 71 6.30 -4.69 4.29
CA ALA A 71 7.72 -5.00 4.19
C ALA A 71 8.08 -5.68 2.85
N LEU A 72 7.23 -6.61 2.35
CA LEU A 72 7.42 -7.25 1.04
C LEU A 72 7.36 -6.23 -0.10
N ILE A 73 6.32 -5.37 -0.12
CA ILE A 73 6.16 -4.35 -1.15
C ILE A 73 7.34 -3.37 -1.14
N TYR A 74 7.81 -2.98 0.05
CA TYR A 74 8.98 -2.11 0.17
C TYR A 74 10.24 -2.77 -0.39
N ALA A 75 10.50 -4.03 -0.04
CA ALA A 75 11.67 -4.76 -0.54
C ALA A 75 11.64 -4.94 -2.07
N CYS A 76 10.48 -5.29 -2.64
CA CYS A 76 10.30 -5.37 -4.10
C CYS A 76 10.52 -4.01 -4.77
N SER A 77 9.92 -2.94 -4.23
CA SER A 77 10.07 -1.58 -4.78
C SER A 77 11.52 -1.09 -4.72
N LEU A 78 12.24 -1.41 -3.65
CA LEU A 78 13.67 -1.10 -3.52
C LEU A 78 14.50 -1.85 -4.57
N ALA A 79 14.22 -3.15 -4.76
CA ALA A 79 14.90 -3.95 -5.77
C ALA A 79 14.66 -3.40 -7.19
N ASP A 80 13.43 -3.04 -7.52
CA ASP A 80 13.09 -2.43 -8.80
C ASP A 80 13.81 -1.11 -9.03
N PHE A 81 13.80 -0.24 -8.02
CA PHE A 81 14.46 1.06 -8.11
C PHE A 81 15.98 0.91 -8.31
N MET A 82 16.61 0.00 -7.59
CA MET A 82 18.04 -0.27 -7.72
C MET A 82 18.41 -0.97 -9.05
N ASN A 83 17.45 -1.60 -9.72
CA ASN A 83 17.62 -2.19 -11.05
C ASN A 83 17.49 -1.18 -12.19
N ILE A 84 17.11 0.08 -11.92
CA ILE A 84 17.00 1.11 -12.97
C ILE A 84 18.40 1.38 -13.56
N ASP A 85 18.54 1.16 -14.87
CA ASP A 85 19.77 1.50 -15.63
C ASP A 85 19.91 3.03 -15.76
N THR A 86 20.68 3.63 -14.86
CA THR A 86 20.89 5.09 -14.83
C THR A 86 21.67 5.62 -16.02
N ASN A 87 22.29 4.76 -16.84
CA ASN A 87 22.89 5.17 -18.11
C ASN A 87 21.83 5.44 -19.18
N LYS A 88 20.69 4.74 -19.11
CA LYS A 88 19.59 4.87 -20.07
C LYS A 88 18.48 5.78 -19.57
N PHE A 89 18.24 5.79 -18.25
CA PHE A 89 17.10 6.46 -17.63
C PHE A 89 17.53 7.53 -16.63
N GLU A 90 16.79 8.61 -16.61
CA GLU A 90 16.88 9.70 -15.62
C GLU A 90 15.57 9.73 -14.83
N VAL A 91 15.62 9.43 -13.54
CA VAL A 91 14.45 9.55 -12.65
C VAL A 91 14.24 11.04 -12.36
N VAL A 92 13.16 11.60 -12.86
CA VAL A 92 12.83 13.02 -12.70
C VAL A 92 11.81 13.29 -11.60
N SER A 93 11.08 12.27 -11.18
CA SER A 93 10.11 12.36 -10.08
C SER A 93 9.84 10.98 -9.50
N ILE A 94 9.53 10.96 -8.21
CA ILE A 94 9.11 9.74 -7.49
C ILE A 94 7.80 10.04 -6.80
N LEU A 95 6.78 9.24 -7.06
CA LEU A 95 5.43 9.38 -6.52
C LEU A 95 5.07 8.17 -5.69
N GLY A 96 4.16 8.32 -4.74
CA GLY A 96 3.67 7.22 -3.91
C GLY A 96 2.15 7.21 -3.80
N ASN A 97 1.57 6.02 -3.71
CA ASN A 97 0.17 5.83 -3.36
C ASN A 97 0.05 5.16 -1.99
N SER A 98 -0.65 5.77 -1.04
CA SER A 98 -0.86 5.22 0.30
C SER A 98 0.50 4.87 0.98
N MET A 99 0.78 3.61 1.30
CA MET A 99 2.07 3.16 1.83
C MET A 99 3.25 3.52 0.90
N GLY A 100 3.01 3.61 -0.39
CA GLY A 100 4.01 4.04 -1.36
C GLY A 100 4.56 5.45 -1.11
N TRP A 101 3.86 6.28 -0.34
CA TRP A 101 4.39 7.58 0.12
C TRP A 101 5.66 7.40 0.96
N TYR A 102 5.65 6.47 1.90
CA TYR A 102 6.84 6.19 2.72
C TYR A 102 7.99 5.64 1.87
N THR A 103 7.67 4.74 0.93
CA THR A 103 8.65 4.21 -0.02
C THR A 103 9.22 5.32 -0.90
N SER A 104 8.40 6.26 -1.38
CA SER A 104 8.86 7.38 -2.21
C SER A 104 9.81 8.32 -1.47
N LEU A 105 9.60 8.57 -0.18
CA LEU A 105 10.52 9.35 0.66
C LEU A 105 11.90 8.69 0.76
N VAL A 106 11.95 7.36 0.88
CA VAL A 106 13.22 6.61 0.87
C VAL A 106 13.90 6.69 -0.48
N LEU A 107 13.17 6.36 -1.55
CA LEU A 107 13.77 6.27 -2.89
C LEU A 107 14.18 7.63 -3.43
N SER A 108 13.59 8.71 -2.95
CA SER A 108 14.02 10.10 -3.24
C SER A 108 15.23 10.55 -2.41
N GLY A 109 15.63 9.79 -1.40
CA GLY A 109 16.70 10.15 -0.48
C GLY A 109 16.29 11.12 0.63
N ALA A 110 14.99 11.40 0.80
CA ALA A 110 14.48 12.25 1.87
C ALA A 110 14.62 11.60 3.26
N ILE A 111 14.60 10.27 3.32
CA ILE A 111 14.91 9.49 4.54
C ILE A 111 15.85 8.34 4.19
N LYS A 112 16.65 7.89 5.16
CA LYS A 112 17.58 6.78 4.98
C LYS A 112 16.83 5.46 4.79
N LEU A 113 17.44 4.50 4.09
CA LEU A 113 16.85 3.17 3.83
C LEU A 113 16.43 2.45 5.12
N ASP A 114 17.26 2.51 6.15
CA ASP A 114 17.02 1.81 7.42
C ASP A 114 15.87 2.47 8.19
N ASP A 115 15.84 3.80 8.26
CA ASP A 115 14.77 4.57 8.89
C ASP A 115 13.45 4.38 8.15
N GLY A 116 13.49 4.37 6.81
CA GLY A 116 12.34 4.08 5.98
C GLY A 116 11.77 2.69 6.19
N PHE A 117 12.63 1.66 6.33
CA PHE A 117 12.17 0.33 6.68
C PHE A 117 11.51 0.30 8.06
N HIS A 118 12.10 0.96 9.06
CA HIS A 118 11.51 1.05 10.40
C HIS A 118 10.16 1.76 10.39
N LEU A 119 10.02 2.84 9.64
CA LEU A 119 8.77 3.56 9.44
C LEU A 119 7.70 2.65 8.83
N ILE A 120 8.02 1.99 7.70
CA ILE A 120 7.09 1.11 6.96
C ILE A 120 6.68 -0.11 7.79
N ASP A 121 7.63 -0.72 8.50
CA ASP A 121 7.40 -1.89 9.35
C ASP A 121 6.54 -1.52 10.57
N THR A 122 6.76 -0.34 11.16
CA THR A 122 5.93 0.20 12.24
C THR A 122 4.51 0.46 11.75
N MET A 123 4.35 1.21 10.67
CA MET A 123 3.04 1.50 10.06
C MET A 123 2.28 0.24 9.67
N GLY A 124 2.98 -0.76 9.10
CA GLY A 124 2.40 -2.04 8.74
C GLY A 124 1.87 -2.83 9.95
N SER A 125 2.46 -2.63 11.10
CA SER A 125 2.17 -3.39 12.34
C SER A 125 1.11 -2.76 13.23
N MET A 126 0.79 -1.48 13.05
CA MET A 126 -0.07 -0.70 13.96
C MET A 126 -1.46 -1.31 14.20
N MET A 127 -1.97 -2.11 13.27
CA MET A 127 -3.26 -2.79 13.41
C MET A 127 -3.13 -4.32 13.49
N ARG A 128 -1.98 -4.84 13.93
CA ARG A 128 -1.73 -6.29 14.02
C ARG A 128 -2.80 -7.04 14.80
N ASN A 129 -3.19 -6.51 15.96
CA ASN A 129 -4.11 -7.18 16.88
C ASN A 129 -5.57 -6.74 16.71
N LYS A 130 -5.83 -5.60 16.07
CA LYS A 130 -7.18 -5.05 15.91
C LYS A 130 -7.27 -4.19 14.66
N ILE A 131 -7.87 -4.75 13.63
CA ILE A 131 -8.18 -3.99 12.41
C ILE A 131 -9.41 -3.11 12.66
N ILE A 132 -9.22 -1.78 12.61
CA ILE A 132 -10.28 -0.79 12.78
C ILE A 132 -10.96 -0.56 11.43
N GLY A 133 -12.26 -0.90 11.34
CA GLY A 133 -13.06 -0.74 10.13
C GLY A 133 -12.61 -1.62 8.96
N ALA A 134 -12.85 -1.17 7.75
CA ALA A 134 -12.45 -1.82 6.50
C ALA A 134 -12.39 -0.79 5.35
N GLN A 135 -11.97 -1.25 4.17
CA GLN A 135 -12.08 -0.52 2.90
C GLN A 135 -12.87 -1.31 1.86
N LEU A 136 -13.61 -0.59 1.03
CA LEU A 136 -14.36 -1.08 -0.12
C LEU A 136 -13.90 -0.30 -1.36
N ILE A 137 -13.65 -0.98 -2.48
CA ILE A 137 -13.34 -0.36 -3.77
C ILE A 137 -14.49 -0.53 -4.74
N TYR A 138 -14.78 0.51 -5.51
CA TYR A 138 -15.84 0.54 -6.51
C TYR A 138 -15.45 1.34 -7.76
N PRO A 139 -15.72 0.83 -8.99
CA PRO A 139 -15.43 1.54 -10.23
C PRO A 139 -16.47 2.66 -10.48
N ILE A 140 -15.95 3.79 -10.94
CA ILE A 140 -16.73 5.00 -11.27
C ILE A 140 -16.47 5.47 -12.70
N PHE A 141 -16.03 4.59 -13.58
CA PHE A 141 -15.70 4.88 -14.97
C PHE A 141 -16.67 4.18 -15.94
N ASN A 142 -16.80 4.77 -17.12
CA ASN A 142 -17.54 4.24 -18.26
C ASN A 142 -16.64 3.35 -19.15
N GLU A 143 -17.19 2.85 -20.25
CA GLU A 143 -16.50 1.98 -21.21
C GLU A 143 -15.27 2.66 -21.87
N SER A 144 -15.26 3.99 -21.94
CA SER A 144 -14.14 4.78 -22.46
C SER A 144 -13.08 5.11 -21.38
N TRP A 145 -13.12 4.48 -20.20
CA TRP A 145 -12.23 4.72 -19.06
C TRP A 145 -12.27 6.16 -18.51
N GLN A 146 -13.33 6.88 -18.79
CA GLN A 146 -13.57 8.21 -18.25
C GLN A 146 -14.50 8.10 -17.03
N ILE A 147 -14.35 9.03 -16.08
CA ILE A 147 -15.24 9.09 -14.92
C ILE A 147 -16.68 9.31 -15.39
N ASP A 148 -17.56 8.38 -15.02
CA ASP A 148 -18.99 8.51 -15.22
C ASP A 148 -19.58 9.35 -14.08
N GLN A 149 -19.93 10.60 -14.39
CA GLN A 149 -20.41 11.55 -13.40
C GLN A 149 -21.69 11.08 -12.68
N LYS A 150 -22.58 10.38 -13.37
CA LYS A 150 -23.83 9.87 -12.76
C LYS A 150 -23.52 8.76 -11.75
N ILE A 151 -22.64 7.82 -12.13
CA ILE A 151 -22.20 6.78 -11.21
C ILE A 151 -21.46 7.39 -10.02
N TYR A 152 -20.57 8.36 -10.26
CA TYR A 152 -19.81 9.02 -9.20
C TYR A 152 -20.74 9.71 -8.18
N GLU A 153 -21.69 10.50 -8.63
CA GLU A 153 -22.64 11.20 -7.76
C GLU A 153 -23.53 10.24 -6.97
N MET A 154 -24.03 9.19 -7.63
CA MET A 154 -24.78 8.12 -6.98
C MET A 154 -23.95 7.46 -5.87
N VAL A 155 -22.70 7.12 -6.14
CA VAL A 155 -21.79 6.50 -5.16
C VAL A 155 -21.54 7.45 -3.99
N LEU A 156 -21.25 8.74 -4.23
CA LEU A 156 -21.08 9.74 -3.18
C LEU A 156 -22.30 9.89 -2.28
N SER A 157 -23.50 9.87 -2.86
CA SER A 157 -24.75 9.93 -2.10
C SER A 157 -24.88 8.71 -1.17
N LYS A 158 -24.61 7.50 -1.68
CA LYS A 158 -24.68 6.26 -0.90
C LYS A 158 -23.60 6.18 0.20
N ILE A 159 -22.40 6.70 -0.05
CA ILE A 159 -21.33 6.80 0.97
C ILE A 159 -21.81 7.66 2.14
N ARG A 160 -22.36 8.86 1.86
CA ARG A 160 -22.93 9.74 2.90
C ARG A 160 -24.04 9.08 3.70
N GLN A 161 -24.99 8.43 3.02
CA GLN A 161 -26.11 7.71 3.67
C GLN A 161 -25.65 6.54 4.54
N ALA A 162 -24.52 5.91 4.21
CA ALA A 162 -23.95 4.81 4.99
C ALA A 162 -23.10 5.30 6.18
N GLY A 163 -22.83 6.61 6.30
CA GLY A 163 -21.89 7.14 7.30
C GLY A 163 -20.44 6.66 7.07
N ALA A 164 -20.07 6.44 5.81
CA ALA A 164 -18.73 6.06 5.41
C ALA A 164 -17.96 7.27 4.83
N TYR A 165 -16.67 7.10 4.60
CA TYR A 165 -15.75 8.15 4.16
C TYR A 165 -15.10 7.80 2.84
N ILE A 166 -14.81 8.80 2.01
CA ILE A 166 -13.90 8.61 0.89
C ILE A 166 -12.50 8.43 1.46
N SER A 167 -11.89 7.29 1.16
CA SER A 167 -10.54 6.97 1.56
C SER A 167 -9.51 7.37 0.49
N ILE A 168 -9.72 6.95 -0.75
CA ILE A 168 -8.81 7.26 -1.86
C ILE A 168 -9.63 7.51 -3.14
N ARG A 169 -9.21 8.48 -3.95
CA ARG A 169 -9.60 8.60 -5.35
C ARG A 169 -8.48 8.04 -6.20
N LEU A 170 -8.75 6.93 -6.88
CA LEU A 170 -7.76 6.17 -7.62
C LEU A 170 -8.15 6.10 -9.10
N GLY A 171 -7.99 7.22 -9.80
CA GLY A 171 -8.39 7.34 -11.20
C GLY A 171 -9.87 6.99 -11.38
N GLY A 172 -10.17 5.93 -12.15
CA GLY A 172 -11.53 5.44 -12.38
C GLY A 172 -12.14 4.66 -11.21
N TYR A 173 -11.48 4.60 -10.04
CA TYR A 173 -12.00 3.91 -8.85
C TYR A 173 -12.13 4.87 -7.66
N ILE A 174 -13.09 4.58 -6.80
CA ILE A 174 -13.21 5.19 -5.48
C ILE A 174 -13.00 4.11 -4.42
N VAL A 175 -12.14 4.40 -3.44
CA VAL A 175 -11.96 3.56 -2.26
C VAL A 175 -12.67 4.24 -1.10
N VAL A 176 -13.53 3.49 -0.43
CA VAL A 176 -14.37 3.95 0.67
C VAL A 176 -13.90 3.28 1.95
N GLY A 177 -13.63 4.05 2.99
CA GLY A 177 -13.31 3.54 4.31
C GLY A 177 -14.46 3.75 5.29
N GLY A 178 -14.66 2.81 6.22
CA GLY A 178 -15.75 2.92 7.18
C GLY A 178 -15.77 1.78 8.20
N LYS A 179 -16.72 1.84 9.14
CA LYS A 179 -17.04 0.70 10.00
C LYS A 179 -17.49 -0.48 9.13
N LYS A 180 -17.19 -1.71 9.54
CA LYS A 180 -17.52 -2.91 8.76
C LYS A 180 -19.00 -3.00 8.41
N GLU A 181 -19.87 -2.66 9.34
CA GLU A 181 -21.34 -2.65 9.18
C GLU A 181 -21.79 -1.63 8.13
N ALA A 182 -21.21 -0.41 8.18
CA ALA A 182 -21.49 0.66 7.21
C ALA A 182 -21.09 0.23 5.78
N LEU A 183 -19.92 -0.39 5.64
CA LEU A 183 -19.46 -0.88 4.34
C LEU A 183 -20.29 -2.07 3.83
N ARG A 184 -20.77 -2.94 4.70
CA ARG A 184 -21.70 -4.02 4.31
C ARG A 184 -23.02 -3.45 3.78
N VAL A 185 -23.58 -2.46 4.47
CA VAL A 185 -24.81 -1.77 4.01
C VAL A 185 -24.55 -1.07 2.67
N LEU A 186 -23.42 -0.38 2.53
CA LEU A 186 -23.04 0.28 1.30
C LEU A 186 -22.86 -0.72 0.15
N SER A 187 -22.18 -1.84 0.39
CA SER A 187 -21.98 -2.90 -0.60
C SER A 187 -23.29 -3.43 -1.15
N ASN A 188 -24.31 -3.63 -0.29
CA ASN A 188 -25.62 -4.11 -0.72
C ASN A 188 -26.44 -3.05 -1.49
N LYS A 189 -26.11 -1.77 -1.37
CA LYS A 189 -26.80 -0.66 -2.03
C LYS A 189 -26.15 -0.23 -3.35
N LEU A 190 -24.91 -0.62 -3.60
CA LEU A 190 -24.21 -0.32 -4.85
C LEU A 190 -24.59 -1.35 -5.93
N PRO A 191 -24.78 -0.93 -7.19
CA PRO A 191 -24.95 -1.86 -8.30
C PRO A 191 -23.79 -2.81 -8.43
N ILE A 192 -24.09 -4.08 -8.73
CA ILE A 192 -23.03 -5.06 -9.01
C ILE A 192 -22.42 -4.75 -10.37
N LYS A 193 -21.10 -4.62 -10.42
CA LYS A 193 -20.32 -4.40 -11.64
C LYS A 193 -19.12 -5.36 -11.62
N GLU A 194 -19.20 -6.46 -12.34
CA GLU A 194 -18.24 -7.57 -12.30
C GLU A 194 -18.03 -8.11 -10.87
N LYS A 195 -16.81 -7.97 -10.30
CA LYS A 195 -16.46 -8.35 -8.93
C LYS A 195 -16.72 -7.26 -7.89
N TYR A 196 -17.22 -6.11 -8.31
CA TYR A 196 -17.46 -4.96 -7.43
C TYR A 196 -18.93 -4.82 -7.05
N PRO A 197 -19.23 -4.26 -5.87
CA PRO A 197 -18.31 -3.68 -4.87
C PRO A 197 -17.45 -4.75 -4.19
N LEU A 198 -16.15 -4.46 -3.99
CA LEU A 198 -15.21 -5.38 -3.38
C LEU A 198 -14.68 -4.82 -2.05
N ILE A 199 -14.93 -5.54 -0.94
CA ILE A 199 -14.28 -5.26 0.35
C ILE A 199 -12.86 -5.80 0.30
N ILE A 200 -11.87 -4.93 0.56
CA ILE A 200 -10.46 -5.28 0.45
C ILE A 200 -10.05 -6.08 1.70
N PRO A 201 -9.59 -7.34 1.53
CA PRO A 201 -9.21 -8.18 2.66
C PRO A 201 -8.05 -7.58 3.47
N TYR A 202 -8.09 -7.75 4.80
CA TYR A 202 -7.02 -7.32 5.72
C TYR A 202 -6.71 -5.81 5.71
N HIS A 203 -7.60 -4.98 5.14
CA HIS A 203 -7.51 -3.53 5.21
C HIS A 203 -8.36 -2.98 6.36
N GLY A 204 -7.82 -1.98 7.06
CA GLY A 204 -8.58 -1.12 7.96
C GLY A 204 -9.23 0.05 7.22
N ALA A 205 -9.93 0.92 7.94
CA ALA A 205 -10.50 2.15 7.40
C ALA A 205 -9.42 3.21 7.16
N PHE A 206 -8.38 2.88 6.37
CA PHE A 206 -7.26 3.77 6.09
C PHE A 206 -7.73 5.10 5.48
N HIS A 207 -6.96 6.15 5.74
CA HIS A 207 -7.22 7.52 5.26
C HIS A 207 -8.60 8.06 5.65
N THR A 208 -9.10 7.68 6.82
CA THR A 208 -10.35 8.18 7.39
C THR A 208 -10.17 8.64 8.83
N PRO A 209 -11.08 9.49 9.37
CA PRO A 209 -11.03 9.91 10.77
C PRO A 209 -11.10 8.76 11.78
N LEU A 210 -11.56 7.58 11.37
CA LEU A 210 -11.62 6.40 12.25
C LEU A 210 -10.25 5.94 12.76
N LEU A 211 -9.17 6.34 12.09
CA LEU A 211 -7.79 6.00 12.48
C LEU A 211 -7.04 7.16 13.17
N GLU A 212 -7.74 8.20 13.61
CA GLU A 212 -7.09 9.35 14.26
C GLU A 212 -6.29 8.94 15.50
N SER A 213 -6.79 8.02 16.32
CA SER A 213 -6.06 7.50 17.47
C SER A 213 -4.76 6.79 17.08
N ILE A 214 -4.79 6.03 16.00
CA ILE A 214 -3.59 5.37 15.44
C ILE A 214 -2.60 6.43 14.96
N SER A 215 -3.06 7.45 14.25
CA SER A 215 -2.20 8.55 13.77
C SER A 215 -1.50 9.27 14.92
N LYS A 216 -2.22 9.58 16.01
CA LYS A 216 -1.63 10.20 17.20
C LYS A 216 -0.55 9.32 17.83
N SER A 217 -0.83 8.02 18.01
CA SER A 217 0.15 7.07 18.56
C SER A 217 1.42 6.93 17.69
N ILE A 218 1.29 7.07 16.38
CA ILE A 218 2.45 6.97 15.45
C ILE A 218 3.36 8.18 15.61
N ILE A 219 2.81 9.38 15.74
CA ILE A 219 3.57 10.62 15.93
C ILE A 219 4.43 10.55 17.21
N GLU A 220 3.96 9.84 18.24
CA GLU A 220 4.70 9.62 19.49
C GLU A 220 5.83 8.58 19.36
N ILE A 221 5.72 7.64 18.41
CA ILE A 221 6.65 6.52 18.22
C ILE A 221 7.78 6.86 17.23
N ILE A 222 7.45 7.63 16.19
CA ILE A 222 8.41 7.96 15.14
C ILE A 222 9.20 9.19 15.54
N ASP A 223 10.53 9.03 15.60
CA ASP A 223 11.44 10.15 15.81
C ASP A 223 11.40 11.10 14.60
N PRO A 224 11.05 12.38 14.78
CA PRO A 224 11.03 13.34 13.67
C PRO A 224 12.39 13.53 12.99
N SER A 225 13.50 13.26 13.67
CA SER A 225 14.86 13.39 13.12
C SER A 225 15.16 12.46 11.94
N ILE A 226 14.31 11.48 11.67
CA ILE A 226 14.45 10.66 10.46
C ILE A 226 14.23 11.45 9.17
N PHE A 227 13.64 12.65 9.26
CA PHE A 227 13.35 13.53 8.12
C PHE A 227 14.37 14.66 7.96
N ASP A 228 15.40 14.71 8.81
CA ASP A 228 16.53 15.65 8.75
C ASP A 228 17.72 15.02 7.98
#